data_1bcd1c56da7706af4d64b7f6239fd76c
#
_entry.id   1bcd1c56da7706af4d64b7f6239fd76c
#
_cell.length_a   1.000
_cell.length_b   1.000
_cell.length_c   1.000
_cell.angle_alpha   90.00
_cell.angle_beta   90.00
_cell.angle_gamma   90.00
#
_symmetry.space_group_name_H-M   'P 1'
#
loop_
_entity.id
_entity.type
_entity.pdbx_description
1 polymer ?
#
loop_
_entity_poly.entity_id
_entity_poly.type
_entity_poly.pdbx_seq_one_letter_code
_entity_poly.pdbx_strand_id
1 'polypeptide(L)'
;MELANGQYSVTILTESEPSLEGYPIVHICDNLDTKDFYCARLIKVESAGRTTYHCALVDLVVSSAVPYAVLEDHVLTVLLFRTILQIDLNTKAILRCVDCENMGGLEEIYSIDGGYLIKGEGKVYRYDQALRQVWWFCGKDIFARPTAEKCFWIENNLIHCRDWEGWHYVLDMDRNLISETKECVSGN
;
A
#
# COMPACT_ATOMS: atom_id res chain seq x y z
N MET A 1 -6.35 5.41 -9.19
CA MET A 1 -5.00 4.94 -9.60
C MET A 1 -5.16 4.01 -10.78
N GLU A 2 -4.25 4.09 -11.74
CA GLU A 2 -4.23 3.20 -12.90
C GLU A 2 -2.93 2.42 -12.93
N LEU A 3 -3.03 1.13 -13.23
CA LEU A 3 -1.92 0.20 -13.43
C LEU A 3 -2.13 -0.52 -14.75
N ALA A 4 -1.06 -0.81 -15.46
CA ALA A 4 -1.14 -1.58 -16.70
C ALA A 4 0.13 -2.39 -16.92
N ASN A 5 -0.05 -3.54 -17.57
CA ASN A 5 1.01 -4.32 -18.18
C ASN A 5 0.57 -4.78 -19.59
N GLY A 6 1.31 -5.66 -20.23
CA GLY A 6 0.97 -6.12 -21.59
C GLY A 6 -0.37 -6.87 -21.69
N GLN A 7 -0.95 -7.34 -20.59
CA GLN A 7 -2.16 -8.18 -20.58
C GLN A 7 -3.36 -7.49 -19.93
N TYR A 8 -3.14 -6.73 -18.86
CA TYR A 8 -4.20 -6.13 -18.03
C TYR A 8 -4.05 -4.62 -17.92
N SER A 9 -5.21 -3.95 -17.86
CA SER A 9 -5.35 -2.58 -17.34
C SER A 9 -6.24 -2.61 -16.13
N VAL A 10 -5.78 -2.03 -15.01
CA VAL A 10 -6.48 -2.03 -13.74
C VAL A 10 -6.71 -0.59 -13.31
N THR A 11 -7.97 -0.23 -13.14
CA THR A 11 -8.37 1.06 -12.55
C THR A 11 -8.85 0.80 -11.13
N ILE A 12 -8.29 1.56 -10.18
CA ILE A 12 -8.70 1.50 -8.78
C ILE A 12 -9.17 2.89 -8.35
N LEU A 13 -10.43 2.99 -7.96
CA LEU A 13 -11.01 4.17 -7.34
C LEU A 13 -11.03 3.97 -5.83
N THR A 14 -10.71 5.03 -5.09
CA THR A 14 -10.83 5.06 -3.62
C THR A 14 -11.96 6.01 -3.31
N GLU A 15 -12.98 5.52 -2.62
CA GLU A 15 -14.17 6.28 -2.29
C GLU A 15 -14.52 6.12 -0.81
N SER A 16 -14.96 7.20 -0.20
CA SER A 16 -15.61 7.19 1.11
C SER A 16 -17.11 7.05 0.90
N GLU A 17 -17.75 6.18 1.66
CA GLU A 17 -19.19 5.87 1.53
C GLU A 17 -19.62 5.53 0.08
N PRO A 18 -18.93 4.59 -0.59
CA PRO A 18 -19.20 4.31 -1.99
C PRO A 18 -20.55 3.66 -2.21
N SER A 19 -21.15 3.91 -3.37
CA SER A 19 -22.18 3.02 -3.89
C SER A 19 -21.51 1.71 -4.33
N LEU A 20 -21.86 0.61 -3.68
CA LEU A 20 -21.36 -0.73 -4.02
C LEU A 20 -22.25 -1.43 -5.06
N GLU A 21 -23.26 -0.74 -5.59
CA GLU A 21 -24.14 -1.30 -6.62
C GLU A 21 -23.33 -1.77 -7.85
N GLY A 22 -23.50 -3.03 -8.21
CA GLY A 22 -22.77 -3.62 -9.32
C GLY A 22 -21.33 -4.06 -9.02
N TYR A 23 -20.82 -3.82 -7.81
CA TYR A 23 -19.50 -4.28 -7.40
C TYR A 23 -19.60 -5.43 -6.39
N PRO A 24 -19.28 -6.68 -6.77
CA PRO A 24 -19.16 -7.76 -5.81
C PRO A 24 -18.14 -7.41 -4.72
N ILE A 25 -18.55 -7.50 -3.47
CA ILE A 25 -17.64 -7.32 -2.33
C ILE A 25 -16.86 -8.62 -2.15
N VAL A 26 -15.54 -8.58 -2.29
CA VAL A 26 -14.68 -9.75 -2.17
C VAL A 26 -13.86 -9.74 -0.88
N HIS A 27 -13.78 -8.58 -0.21
CA HIS A 27 -13.15 -8.45 1.10
C HIS A 27 -13.83 -7.35 1.92
N ILE A 28 -14.06 -7.65 3.19
CA ILE A 28 -14.50 -6.68 4.21
C ILE A 28 -13.59 -6.89 5.42
N CYS A 29 -13.10 -5.80 6.02
CA CYS A 29 -12.29 -5.90 7.23
C CYS A 29 -13.13 -6.47 8.40
N ASP A 30 -12.49 -7.26 9.27
CA ASP A 30 -13.16 -8.07 10.31
C ASP A 30 -13.97 -7.28 11.34
N ASN A 31 -13.68 -5.99 11.53
CA ASN A 31 -14.32 -5.14 12.55
C ASN A 31 -15.28 -4.10 11.95
N LEU A 32 -15.69 -4.26 10.70
CA LEU A 32 -16.60 -3.34 10.05
C LEU A 32 -18.06 -3.71 10.34
N ASP A 33 -18.78 -2.90 11.13
CA ASP A 33 -20.25 -2.91 11.10
C ASP A 33 -20.70 -2.13 9.86
N THR A 34 -21.47 -2.76 8.98
CA THR A 34 -21.96 -2.17 7.73
C THR A 34 -22.85 -0.93 7.92
N LYS A 35 -23.11 -0.51 9.14
CA LYS A 35 -23.78 0.74 9.49
C LYS A 35 -22.83 1.91 9.74
N ASP A 36 -21.53 1.62 9.87
CA ASP A 36 -20.51 2.63 10.10
C ASP A 36 -20.05 3.24 8.77
N PHE A 37 -19.42 4.41 8.86
CA PHE A 37 -18.69 4.99 7.73
C PHE A 37 -17.61 4.01 7.28
N TYR A 38 -17.55 3.76 6.00
CA TYR A 38 -16.55 2.89 5.41
C TYR A 38 -15.98 3.50 4.14
N CYS A 39 -14.79 3.06 3.80
CA CYS A 39 -14.14 3.38 2.54
C CYS A 39 -14.05 2.12 1.70
N ALA A 40 -13.97 2.27 0.40
CA ALA A 40 -13.71 1.14 -0.48
C ALA A 40 -12.70 1.47 -1.57
N ARG A 41 -11.99 0.44 -2.00
CA ARG A 41 -11.28 0.42 -3.27
C ARG A 41 -12.12 -0.33 -4.28
N LEU A 42 -12.66 0.41 -5.24
CA LEU A 42 -13.41 -0.14 -6.36
C LEU A 42 -12.43 -0.49 -7.48
N ILE A 43 -12.31 -1.76 -7.77
CA ILE A 43 -11.35 -2.29 -8.75
C ILE A 43 -12.08 -2.68 -10.01
N LYS A 44 -11.61 -2.17 -11.15
CA LYS A 44 -12.03 -2.57 -12.50
C LYS A 44 -10.81 -3.08 -13.24
N VAL A 45 -10.94 -4.27 -13.82
CA VAL A 45 -9.90 -4.92 -14.62
C VAL A 45 -10.37 -5.09 -16.04
N GLU A 46 -9.55 -4.66 -16.98
CA GLU A 46 -9.78 -4.81 -18.40
C GLU A 46 -8.66 -5.67 -19.02
N SER A 47 -9.03 -6.49 -19.99
CA SER A 47 -8.10 -7.23 -20.84
C SER A 47 -8.60 -7.17 -22.29
N ALA A 48 -7.71 -6.89 -23.25
CA ALA A 48 -8.05 -6.67 -24.65
C ALA A 48 -9.18 -5.64 -24.85
N GLY A 49 -9.21 -4.57 -24.06
CA GLY A 49 -10.20 -3.50 -24.12
C GLY A 49 -11.60 -3.87 -23.64
N ARG A 50 -11.75 -4.96 -22.91
CA ARG A 50 -13.02 -5.40 -22.33
C ARG A 50 -12.88 -5.58 -20.83
N THR A 51 -13.89 -5.13 -20.07
CA THR A 51 -13.97 -5.39 -18.63
C THR A 51 -14.13 -6.90 -18.41
N THR A 52 -13.16 -7.49 -17.72
CA THR A 52 -13.12 -8.94 -17.42
C THR A 52 -13.47 -9.23 -15.98
N TYR A 53 -13.26 -8.25 -15.10
CA TYR A 53 -13.47 -8.39 -13.66
C TYR A 53 -13.70 -7.03 -13.02
N HIS A 54 -14.54 -6.98 -11.99
CA HIS A 54 -14.67 -5.84 -11.08
C HIS A 54 -15.03 -6.34 -9.68
N CYS A 55 -14.58 -5.63 -8.66
CA CYS A 55 -14.86 -5.97 -7.27
C CYS A 55 -14.66 -4.76 -6.35
N ALA A 56 -15.15 -4.87 -5.12
CA ALA A 56 -14.93 -3.93 -4.05
C ALA A 56 -14.14 -4.58 -2.90
N LEU A 57 -13.18 -3.85 -2.37
CA LEU A 57 -12.47 -4.13 -1.13
C LEU A 57 -12.88 -3.05 -0.13
N VAL A 58 -13.50 -3.44 0.98
CA VAL A 58 -14.10 -2.53 1.95
C VAL A 58 -13.32 -2.52 3.25
N ASP A 59 -13.03 -1.32 3.76
CA ASP A 59 -12.33 -1.10 5.02
C ASP A 59 -12.87 0.14 5.73
N LEU A 60 -12.55 0.33 7.02
CA LEU A 60 -12.92 1.52 7.79
C LEU A 60 -12.29 2.79 7.22
N VAL A 61 -11.02 2.71 6.87
CA VAL A 61 -10.23 3.79 6.29
C VAL A 61 -9.30 3.20 5.24
N VAL A 62 -9.01 3.94 4.19
CA VAL A 62 -7.94 3.61 3.23
C VAL A 62 -7.12 4.86 2.94
N SER A 63 -5.81 4.70 2.87
CA SER A 63 -4.92 5.80 2.50
C SER A 63 -5.18 6.24 1.06
N SER A 64 -5.11 7.55 0.82
CA SER A 64 -5.09 8.13 -0.53
C SER A 64 -3.68 8.26 -1.11
N ALA A 65 -2.64 7.97 -0.31
CA ALA A 65 -1.25 7.96 -0.79
C ALA A 65 -1.08 6.96 -1.93
N VAL A 66 -0.22 7.27 -2.88
CA VAL A 66 0.08 6.43 -4.04
C VAL A 66 1.58 6.19 -4.14
N PRO A 67 1.99 4.98 -4.54
CA PRO A 67 1.17 3.84 -5.00
C PRO A 67 0.65 2.97 -3.84
N TYR A 68 -0.62 2.64 -3.84
CA TYR A 68 -1.22 1.72 -2.86
C TYR A 68 -1.52 0.34 -3.45
N ALA A 69 -1.12 0.09 -4.67
CA ALA A 69 -1.19 -1.22 -5.31
C ALA A 69 -0.08 -1.38 -6.34
N VAL A 70 0.26 -2.61 -6.63
CA VAL A 70 1.18 -3.02 -7.69
C VAL A 70 0.56 -4.15 -8.51
N LEU A 71 0.88 -4.19 -9.81
CA LEU A 71 0.44 -5.22 -10.74
C LEU A 71 1.67 -5.92 -11.30
N GLU A 72 1.82 -7.19 -10.98
CA GLU A 72 2.91 -8.06 -11.47
C GLU A 72 2.30 -9.24 -12.21
N ASP A 73 2.58 -9.36 -13.49
CA ASP A 73 1.96 -10.34 -14.39
C ASP A 73 0.42 -10.35 -14.26
N HIS A 74 -0.13 -11.36 -13.62
CA HIS A 74 -1.56 -11.52 -13.37
C HIS A 74 -1.94 -11.36 -11.89
N VAL A 75 -1.02 -10.93 -11.05
CA VAL A 75 -1.25 -10.74 -9.61
C VAL A 75 -1.34 -9.24 -9.29
N LEU A 76 -2.48 -8.84 -8.77
CA LEU A 76 -2.72 -7.51 -8.23
C LEU A 76 -2.54 -7.54 -6.70
N THR A 77 -1.55 -6.83 -6.19
CA THR A 77 -1.35 -6.64 -4.75
C THR A 77 -1.86 -5.26 -4.34
N VAL A 78 -2.77 -5.20 -3.37
CA VAL A 78 -3.45 -3.97 -2.94
C VAL A 78 -3.30 -3.79 -1.43
N LEU A 79 -3.01 -2.56 -1.01
CA LEU A 79 -3.05 -2.16 0.39
C LEU A 79 -4.45 -1.67 0.77
N LEU A 80 -4.93 -2.16 1.89
CA LEU A 80 -6.00 -1.58 2.71
C LEU A 80 -5.38 -0.95 3.96
N PHE A 81 -6.21 -0.56 4.95
CA PHE A 81 -5.68 0.15 6.12
C PHE A 81 -4.65 -0.68 6.91
N ARG A 82 -4.96 -1.96 7.15
CA ARG A 82 -4.08 -2.90 7.85
C ARG A 82 -3.81 -4.19 7.10
N THR A 83 -4.37 -4.34 5.92
CA THR A 83 -4.37 -5.60 5.20
C THR A 83 -3.63 -5.45 3.87
N ILE A 84 -2.81 -6.43 3.54
CA ILE A 84 -2.22 -6.61 2.22
C ILE A 84 -2.98 -7.75 1.55
N LEU A 85 -3.53 -7.48 0.38
CA LEU A 85 -4.38 -8.42 -0.34
C LEU A 85 -3.81 -8.70 -1.72
N GLN A 86 -3.68 -9.99 -2.09
CA GLN A 86 -3.32 -10.42 -3.45
C GLN A 86 -4.49 -11.06 -4.15
N ILE A 87 -4.76 -10.58 -5.37
CA ILE A 87 -5.82 -11.09 -6.24
C ILE A 87 -5.18 -11.64 -7.52
N ASP A 88 -5.50 -12.88 -7.86
CA ASP A 88 -5.18 -13.46 -9.16
C ASP A 88 -6.23 -13.01 -10.19
N LEU A 89 -5.81 -12.26 -11.18
CA LEU A 89 -6.69 -11.71 -12.21
C LEU A 89 -7.15 -12.74 -13.24
N ASN A 90 -6.46 -13.89 -13.36
CA ASN A 90 -6.89 -14.99 -14.21
C ASN A 90 -8.05 -15.76 -13.58
N THR A 91 -7.89 -16.13 -12.32
CA THR A 91 -8.89 -16.92 -11.59
C THR A 91 -9.91 -16.05 -10.86
N LYS A 92 -9.63 -14.76 -10.68
CA LYS A 92 -10.45 -13.78 -9.93
C LYS A 92 -10.58 -14.12 -8.45
N ALA A 93 -9.62 -14.85 -7.93
CA ALA A 93 -9.60 -15.33 -6.55
C ALA A 93 -8.61 -14.53 -5.70
N ILE A 94 -8.91 -14.39 -4.41
CA ILE A 94 -7.94 -13.92 -3.43
C ILE A 94 -6.92 -15.03 -3.23
N LEU A 95 -5.65 -14.74 -3.54
CA LEU A 95 -4.53 -15.63 -3.32
C LEU A 95 -4.05 -15.59 -1.87
N ARG A 96 -3.99 -14.37 -1.32
CA ARG A 96 -3.50 -14.11 0.03
C ARG A 96 -4.17 -12.88 0.60
N CYS A 97 -4.38 -12.94 1.91
CA CYS A 97 -4.83 -11.83 2.74
C CYS A 97 -3.98 -11.87 4.00
N VAL A 98 -3.22 -10.81 4.26
CA VAL A 98 -2.31 -10.71 5.40
C VAL A 98 -2.62 -9.46 6.19
N ASP A 99 -3.01 -9.64 7.44
CA ASP A 99 -3.18 -8.53 8.38
C ASP A 99 -1.82 -8.12 8.93
N CYS A 100 -1.56 -6.83 8.91
CA CYS A 100 -0.37 -6.23 9.47
C CYS A 100 -0.69 -5.72 10.87
N GLU A 101 -0.04 -6.29 11.89
CA GLU A 101 -0.06 -5.71 13.23
C GLU A 101 0.66 -4.35 13.21
N ASN A 102 -0.11 -3.29 13.08
CA ASN A 102 0.44 -1.95 12.96
C ASN A 102 -0.32 -0.94 13.82
N MET A 103 0.43 0.00 14.40
CA MET A 103 -0.14 1.23 14.96
C MET A 103 -0.15 2.28 13.85
N GLY A 104 -1.20 2.34 13.07
CA GLY A 104 -1.36 3.23 11.92
C GLY A 104 -1.69 2.48 10.63
N GLY A 105 -1.97 3.20 9.56
CA GLY A 105 -2.34 2.64 8.26
C GLY A 105 -1.15 2.26 7.40
N LEU A 106 -1.37 1.31 6.48
CA LEU A 106 -0.50 1.08 5.34
C LEU A 106 -0.80 2.14 4.29
N GLU A 107 0.23 2.70 3.67
CA GLU A 107 0.08 3.85 2.78
C GLU A 107 0.58 3.58 1.36
N GLU A 108 1.82 3.15 1.21
CA GLU A 108 2.47 3.00 -0.09
C GLU A 108 3.09 1.62 -0.25
N ILE A 109 3.04 1.04 -1.45
CA ILE A 109 3.67 -0.24 -1.79
C ILE A 109 4.52 -0.08 -3.05
N TYR A 110 5.70 -0.68 -3.02
CA TYR A 110 6.66 -0.70 -4.12
C TYR A 110 7.09 -2.13 -4.39
N SER A 111 7.01 -2.56 -5.63
CA SER A 111 7.63 -3.80 -6.07
C SER A 111 9.15 -3.65 -6.09
N ILE A 112 9.84 -4.62 -5.53
CA ILE A 112 11.30 -4.70 -5.50
C ILE A 112 11.73 -6.12 -5.82
N ASP A 113 13.01 -6.34 -6.07
CA ASP A 113 13.51 -7.68 -6.29
C ASP A 113 13.19 -8.60 -5.09
N GLY A 114 12.50 -9.70 -5.39
CA GLY A 114 12.08 -10.71 -4.42
C GLY A 114 10.91 -10.32 -3.50
N GLY A 115 10.11 -9.26 -3.81
CA GLY A 115 8.91 -8.93 -3.05
C GLY A 115 8.52 -7.46 -3.02
N TYR A 116 8.21 -6.96 -1.83
CA TYR A 116 7.60 -5.63 -1.68
C TYR A 116 8.25 -4.84 -0.53
N LEU A 117 8.40 -3.54 -0.76
CA LEU A 117 8.56 -2.55 0.31
C LEU A 117 7.22 -1.85 0.53
N ILE A 118 6.80 -1.77 1.78
CA ILE A 118 5.54 -1.14 2.16
C ILE A 118 5.82 -0.08 3.21
N LYS A 119 5.44 1.16 2.91
CA LYS A 119 5.47 2.27 3.84
C LYS A 119 4.13 2.34 4.55
N GLY A 120 4.15 2.26 5.86
CA GLY A 120 3.04 2.62 6.73
C GLY A 120 3.31 3.94 7.45
N GLU A 121 2.36 4.39 8.26
CA GLU A 121 2.48 5.63 9.03
C GLU A 121 3.69 5.61 9.99
N GLY A 122 3.86 4.54 10.74
CA GLY A 122 4.95 4.43 11.75
C GLY A 122 6.08 3.49 11.38
N LYS A 123 5.96 2.72 10.30
CA LYS A 123 6.93 1.68 9.96
C LYS A 123 7.09 1.51 8.45
N VAL A 124 8.27 1.05 8.05
CA VAL A 124 8.53 0.49 6.72
C VAL A 124 8.71 -1.01 6.87
N TYR A 125 8.11 -1.77 5.98
CA TYR A 125 8.14 -3.22 5.98
C TYR A 125 8.72 -3.76 4.69
N ARG A 126 9.44 -4.86 4.78
CA ARG A 126 9.75 -5.72 3.66
C ARG A 126 8.94 -7.01 3.76
N TYR A 127 8.27 -7.34 2.69
CA TYR A 127 7.60 -8.62 2.48
C TYR A 127 8.21 -9.35 1.29
N ASP A 128 8.26 -10.68 1.35
CA ASP A 128 8.56 -11.49 0.16
C ASP A 128 7.33 -11.59 -0.77
N GLN A 129 7.48 -12.21 -1.94
CA GLN A 129 6.39 -12.39 -2.90
C GLN A 129 5.23 -13.23 -2.35
N ALA A 130 5.47 -14.05 -1.34
CA ALA A 130 4.43 -14.83 -0.66
C ALA A 130 3.77 -14.06 0.50
N LEU A 131 4.03 -12.76 0.61
CA LEU A 131 3.57 -11.88 1.69
C LEU A 131 3.99 -12.36 3.10
N ARG A 132 5.15 -13.01 3.22
CA ARG A 132 5.77 -13.26 4.51
C ARG A 132 6.64 -12.06 4.86
N GLN A 133 6.47 -11.52 6.08
CA GLN A 133 7.26 -10.38 6.54
C GLN A 133 8.72 -10.81 6.72
N VAL A 134 9.63 -10.13 6.02
CA VAL A 134 11.07 -10.37 6.11
C VAL A 134 11.68 -9.53 7.22
N TRP A 135 11.37 -8.23 7.23
CA TRP A 135 11.79 -7.29 8.27
C TRP A 135 10.87 -6.06 8.33
N TRP A 136 11.04 -5.26 9.36
CA TRP A 136 10.46 -3.94 9.48
C TRP A 136 11.47 -2.96 10.12
N PHE A 137 11.27 -1.67 9.87
CA PHE A 137 12.01 -0.57 10.44
C PHE A 137 11.04 0.52 10.92
N CYS A 138 11.33 1.14 12.09
CA CYS A 138 10.64 2.33 12.55
C CYS A 138 11.66 3.45 12.81
N GLY A 139 11.25 4.68 12.55
CA GLY A 139 11.95 5.88 12.98
C GLY A 139 11.74 6.18 14.46
N LYS A 140 12.12 7.38 14.87
CA LYS A 140 11.85 7.93 16.23
C LYS A 140 10.42 8.45 16.34
N ASP A 141 9.80 8.80 15.20
CA ASP A 141 8.43 9.26 15.09
C ASP A 141 7.79 8.69 13.80
N ILE A 142 6.55 9.06 13.51
CA ILE A 142 5.82 8.63 12.31
C ILE A 142 6.47 9.15 11.03
N PHE A 143 6.40 8.37 9.95
CA PHE A 143 6.90 8.77 8.64
C PHE A 143 5.91 9.68 7.91
N ALA A 144 5.80 10.89 8.41
CA ALA A 144 4.98 11.96 7.85
C ALA A 144 5.75 13.29 7.91
N ARG A 145 5.32 14.27 7.13
CA ARG A 145 5.89 15.62 7.17
C ARG A 145 4.76 16.64 7.25
N PRO A 146 4.92 17.72 8.01
CA PRO A 146 3.95 18.82 8.05
C PRO A 146 3.87 19.58 6.73
N THR A 147 4.82 19.37 5.84
CA THR A 147 4.91 19.94 4.49
C THR A 147 4.57 18.90 3.44
N ALA A 148 4.28 19.34 2.21
CA ALA A 148 4.05 18.44 1.07
C ALA A 148 5.33 17.70 0.60
N GLU A 149 6.42 17.76 1.36
CA GLU A 149 7.66 17.08 1.03
C GLU A 149 7.52 15.56 1.16
N LYS A 150 8.18 14.84 0.27
CA LYS A 150 8.19 13.40 0.26
C LYS A 150 8.88 12.85 1.50
N CYS A 151 8.21 11.98 2.25
CA CYS A 151 8.75 11.36 3.47
C CYS A 151 9.29 9.94 3.25
N PHE A 152 9.06 9.36 2.06
CA PHE A 152 9.57 8.04 1.69
C PHE A 152 9.92 7.99 0.20
N TRP A 153 11.10 7.44 -0.15
CA TRP A 153 11.49 7.15 -1.53
C TRP A 153 12.59 6.10 -1.60
N ILE A 154 12.73 5.49 -2.78
CA ILE A 154 13.80 4.55 -3.10
C ILE A 154 14.68 5.20 -4.15
N GLU A 155 15.97 5.26 -3.90
CA GLU A 155 16.97 5.82 -4.82
C GLU A 155 18.28 5.04 -4.73
N ASN A 156 18.86 4.68 -5.88
CA ASN A 156 20.13 3.93 -5.95
C ASN A 156 20.14 2.65 -5.08
N ASN A 157 19.01 1.93 -5.03
CA ASN A 157 18.82 0.74 -4.20
C ASN A 157 18.93 1.01 -2.68
N LEU A 158 18.70 2.25 -2.27
CA LEU A 158 18.61 2.69 -0.89
C LEU A 158 17.20 3.16 -0.57
N ILE A 159 16.78 2.93 0.65
CA ILE A 159 15.48 3.34 1.19
C ILE A 159 15.70 4.60 2.02
N HIS A 160 15.02 5.65 1.66
CA HIS A 160 15.06 6.92 2.37
C HIS A 160 13.73 7.13 3.09
N CYS A 161 13.80 7.40 4.40
CA CYS A 161 12.64 7.71 5.24
C CYS A 161 12.88 9.01 6.00
N ARG A 162 11.84 9.85 6.09
CA ARG A 162 11.83 11.04 6.93
C ARG A 162 10.66 10.96 7.90
N ASP A 163 10.94 11.21 9.17
CA ASP A 163 9.88 11.25 10.17
C ASP A 163 9.40 12.68 10.47
N TRP A 164 8.36 12.76 11.30
CA TRP A 164 7.73 14.02 11.69
C TRP A 164 8.68 14.98 12.41
N GLU A 165 9.60 14.45 13.22
CA GLU A 165 10.61 15.24 13.93
C GLU A 165 11.76 15.73 13.05
N GLY A 166 11.80 15.35 11.78
CA GLY A 166 12.82 15.75 10.80
C GLY A 166 14.06 14.87 10.81
N TRP A 167 13.96 13.64 11.34
CA TRP A 167 15.01 12.66 11.16
C TRP A 167 14.94 12.05 9.76
N HIS A 168 16.09 11.97 9.11
CA HIS A 168 16.27 11.31 7.83
C HIS A 168 17.10 10.05 8.01
N TYR A 169 16.53 8.93 7.64
CA TYR A 169 17.13 7.60 7.69
C TYR A 169 17.41 7.12 6.28
N VAL A 170 18.57 6.53 6.08
CA VAL A 170 18.93 5.83 4.84
C VAL A 170 19.26 4.39 5.20
N LEU A 171 18.55 3.46 4.58
CA LEU A 171 18.69 2.02 4.78
C LEU A 171 19.06 1.35 3.45
N ASP A 172 19.77 0.25 3.53
CA ASP A 172 19.83 -0.68 2.40
C ASP A 172 18.60 -1.61 2.36
N MET A 173 18.52 -2.45 1.34
CA MET A 173 17.40 -3.40 1.17
C MET A 173 17.37 -4.52 2.20
N ASP A 174 18.44 -4.71 2.97
CA ASP A 174 18.56 -5.69 4.06
C ASP A 174 18.33 -5.08 5.45
N ARG A 175 17.85 -3.83 5.51
CA ARG A 175 17.59 -3.06 6.73
C ARG A 175 18.85 -2.55 7.44
N ASN A 176 20.03 -2.58 6.84
CA ASN A 176 21.17 -1.96 7.48
C ASN A 176 21.04 -0.43 7.42
N LEU A 177 21.11 0.21 8.59
CA LEU A 177 21.08 1.67 8.69
C LEU A 177 22.41 2.23 8.20
N ILE A 178 22.40 2.92 7.07
CA ILE A 178 23.57 3.52 6.44
C ILE A 178 23.84 4.90 7.02
N SER A 179 22.78 5.69 7.21
CA SER A 179 22.89 7.00 7.86
C SER A 179 21.60 7.38 8.60
N GLU A 180 21.79 8.18 9.65
CA GLU A 180 20.72 8.81 10.42
C GLU A 180 21.15 10.25 10.69
N THR A 181 20.40 11.22 10.18
CA THR A 181 20.69 12.64 10.32
C THR A 181 19.44 13.42 10.69
N LYS A 182 19.58 14.41 11.57
CA LYS A 182 18.48 15.33 11.87
C LYS A 182 18.59 16.54 10.98
N GLU A 183 17.60 16.75 10.12
CA GLU A 183 17.50 17.97 9.31
C GLU A 183 17.08 19.13 10.22
N CYS A 184 17.77 20.26 10.13
CA CYS A 184 17.29 21.48 10.75
C CYS A 184 16.00 21.88 10.06
N VAL A 185 14.85 21.65 10.68
CA VAL A 185 13.60 22.26 10.24
C VAL A 185 13.79 23.75 10.48
N SER A 186 14.07 24.51 9.42
CA SER A 186 14.06 25.96 9.49
C SER A 186 12.62 26.37 9.82
N GLY A 187 12.39 26.66 11.12
CA GLY A 187 11.12 27.18 11.58
C GLY A 187 10.84 28.51 10.87
N ASN A 188 9.70 28.56 10.24
CA ASN A 188 9.05 29.83 9.89
C ASN A 188 8.28 30.35 11.10
#